data_34e7835eff3303a1ab17e33e3bb66b21
#
_entry.id   34e7835eff3303a1ab17e33e3bb66b21
#
_cell.length_a   1.000
_cell.length_b   1.000
_cell.length_c   1.000
_cell.angle_alpha   90.00
_cell.angle_beta   90.00
_cell.angle_gamma   90.00
#
_symmetry.space_group_name_H-M   'P 1'
#
loop_
_entity.id
_entity.type
_entity.pdbx_description
1 polymer ?
#
loop_
_entity_poly.entity_id
_entity_poly.type
_entity_poly.pdbx_seq_one_letter_code
_entity_poly.pdbx_strand_id
1 'polypeptide(L)'
;MIFVDTNVVVAASTVSDKRHDACVDVLAVADKRGGCCSIHTLAEIFNVLSGRPLPLRMSPSDAAKVVAHIAQRLTTISLTASEYVRAVEGLARLGHSGGMIYDALIVACARKAKASRIYTLNSKHFRLVAPDLAARIVEP
;
A
#
# COMPACT_ATOMS: atom_id res chain seq x y z
N MET A 1 13.01 -6.67 2.31
CA MET A 1 11.74 -6.18 2.90
C MET A 1 10.56 -6.61 2.04
N ILE A 2 9.41 -6.81 2.66
CA ILE A 2 8.13 -7.04 2.01
C ILE A 2 7.34 -5.73 2.05
N PHE A 3 6.96 -5.20 0.90
CA PHE A 3 6.14 -4.00 0.82
C PHE A 3 4.66 -4.37 0.78
N VAL A 4 3.85 -3.68 1.57
CA VAL A 4 2.40 -3.92 1.68
C VAL A 4 1.64 -2.65 1.29
N ASP A 5 0.76 -2.77 0.31
CA ASP A 5 -0.12 -1.70 -0.15
C ASP A 5 -1.34 -1.53 0.76
N THR A 6 -1.93 -0.35 0.75
CA THR A 6 -3.11 0.04 1.53
C THR A 6 -4.26 -0.94 1.40
N ASN A 7 -4.57 -1.39 0.18
CA ASN A 7 -5.72 -2.27 -0.08
C ASN A 7 -5.57 -3.65 0.57
N VAL A 8 -4.35 -4.13 0.76
CA VAL A 8 -4.08 -5.38 1.51
C VAL A 8 -4.42 -5.20 2.98
N VAL A 9 -4.02 -4.07 3.59
CA VAL A 9 -4.36 -3.78 5.00
C VAL A 9 -5.86 -3.61 5.19
N VAL A 10 -6.53 -2.92 4.28
CA VAL A 10 -7.99 -2.72 4.31
C VAL A 10 -8.73 -4.05 4.21
N ALA A 11 -8.34 -4.94 3.29
CA ALA A 11 -8.94 -6.26 3.17
C ALA A 11 -8.67 -7.14 4.40
N ALA A 12 -7.45 -7.10 4.95
CA ALA A 12 -7.12 -7.79 6.20
C ALA A 12 -7.89 -7.25 7.42
N SER A 13 -8.38 -6.02 7.35
CA SER A 13 -9.21 -5.39 8.39
C SER A 13 -10.72 -5.56 8.15
N THR A 14 -11.12 -6.35 7.13
CA THR A 14 -12.51 -6.50 6.70
C THR A 14 -12.85 -7.98 6.59
N VAL A 15 -13.42 -8.55 7.65
CA VAL A 15 -13.71 -10.01 7.75
C VAL A 15 -14.59 -10.52 6.59
N SER A 16 -15.49 -9.68 6.08
CA SER A 16 -16.38 -10.03 4.96
C SER A 16 -15.70 -9.93 3.58
N ASP A 17 -14.47 -9.42 3.47
CA ASP A 17 -13.74 -9.40 2.20
C ASP A 17 -13.29 -10.84 1.87
N LYS A 18 -13.56 -11.29 0.64
CA LYS A 18 -13.17 -12.63 0.17
C LYS A 18 -11.66 -12.89 0.20
N ARG A 19 -10.85 -11.84 0.27
CA ARG A 19 -9.38 -11.91 0.34
C ARG A 19 -8.84 -11.72 1.76
N HIS A 20 -9.74 -11.62 2.76
CA HIS A 20 -9.39 -11.34 4.14
C HIS A 20 -8.27 -12.24 4.65
N ASP A 21 -8.48 -13.56 4.60
CA ASP A 21 -7.53 -14.53 5.15
C ASP A 21 -6.15 -14.44 4.48
N ALA A 22 -6.12 -14.37 3.14
CA ALA A 22 -4.87 -14.24 2.39
C ALA A 22 -4.12 -12.93 2.73
N CYS A 23 -4.86 -11.82 2.92
CA CYS A 23 -4.28 -10.53 3.32
C CYS A 23 -3.76 -10.56 4.77
N VAL A 24 -4.46 -11.23 5.69
CA VAL A 24 -4.00 -11.46 7.07
C VAL A 24 -2.69 -12.25 7.08
N ASP A 25 -2.58 -13.30 6.27
CA ASP A 25 -1.36 -14.10 6.15
C ASP A 25 -0.19 -13.26 5.62
N VAL A 26 -0.41 -12.41 4.63
CA VAL A 26 0.60 -11.47 4.12
C VAL A 26 1.10 -10.54 5.23
N LEU A 27 0.19 -9.94 6.01
CA LEU A 27 0.58 -9.07 7.12
C LEU A 27 1.37 -9.83 8.20
N ALA A 28 0.98 -11.04 8.52
CA ALA A 28 1.70 -11.88 9.49
C ALA A 28 3.13 -12.23 9.01
N VAL A 29 3.30 -12.49 7.72
CA VAL A 29 4.62 -12.72 7.11
C VAL A 29 5.45 -11.44 7.09
N ALA A 30 4.84 -10.31 6.74
CA ALA A 30 5.50 -9.00 6.71
C ALA A 30 6.00 -8.61 8.12
N ASP A 31 5.17 -8.77 9.15
CA ASP A 31 5.53 -8.51 10.55
C ASP A 31 6.78 -9.32 10.98
N LYS A 32 6.83 -10.60 10.62
CA LYS A 32 7.93 -11.50 11.00
C LYS A 32 9.22 -11.30 10.20
N ARG A 33 9.13 -10.87 8.95
CA ARG A 33 10.26 -10.84 8.00
C ARG A 33 10.73 -9.42 7.63
N GLY A 34 10.26 -8.39 8.32
CA GLY A 34 10.57 -7.00 8.03
C GLY A 34 9.72 -6.45 6.90
N GLY A 35 8.47 -6.12 7.24
CA GLY A 35 7.51 -5.47 6.35
C GLY A 35 7.67 -3.95 6.34
N CYS A 36 7.24 -3.34 5.25
CA CYS A 36 7.18 -1.88 5.13
C CYS A 36 5.96 -1.45 4.31
N CYS A 37 5.57 -0.21 4.45
CA CYS A 37 4.53 0.45 3.66
C CYS A 37 4.92 1.91 3.39
N SER A 38 4.20 2.58 2.50
CA SER A 38 4.32 4.04 2.34
C SER A 38 3.78 4.75 3.59
N ILE A 39 4.37 5.86 3.99
CA ILE A 39 3.78 6.72 5.02
C ILE A 39 2.37 7.19 4.63
N HIS A 40 2.13 7.39 3.34
CA HIS A 40 0.81 7.75 2.81
C HIS A 40 -0.25 6.67 3.07
N THR A 41 0.16 5.40 3.09
CA THR A 41 -0.71 4.26 3.44
C THR A 41 -1.42 4.46 4.78
N LEU A 42 -0.78 5.10 5.77
CA LEU A 42 -1.41 5.36 7.06
C LEU A 42 -2.64 6.27 6.95
N ALA A 43 -2.55 7.33 6.13
CA ALA A 43 -3.68 8.22 5.87
C ALA A 43 -4.77 7.54 5.03
N GLU A 44 -4.39 6.75 4.04
CA GLU A 44 -5.34 6.02 3.20
C GLU A 44 -6.12 4.95 3.97
N ILE A 45 -5.48 4.20 4.87
CA ILE A 45 -6.16 3.25 5.75
C ILE A 45 -7.26 3.95 6.54
N PHE A 46 -6.94 5.07 7.18
CA PHE A 46 -7.93 5.85 7.94
C PHE A 46 -9.07 6.32 7.03
N ASN A 47 -8.74 6.92 5.89
CA ASN A 47 -9.71 7.43 4.93
C ASN A 47 -10.69 6.33 4.48
N VAL A 48 -10.18 5.18 4.07
CA VAL A 48 -11.03 4.09 3.56
C VAL A 48 -11.85 3.47 4.68
N LEU A 49 -11.26 3.12 5.82
CA LEU A 49 -11.96 2.42 6.89
C LEU A 49 -13.05 3.27 7.54
N SER A 50 -12.80 4.57 7.74
CA SER A 50 -13.75 5.49 8.36
C SER A 50 -14.70 6.16 7.36
N GLY A 51 -14.37 6.20 6.07
CA GLY A 51 -15.12 6.90 5.04
C GLY A 51 -16.06 6.02 4.19
N ARG A 52 -15.90 4.69 4.23
CA ARG A 52 -16.72 3.78 3.41
C ARG A 52 -18.17 3.71 3.89
N PRO A 53 -19.13 3.27 3.02
CA PRO A 53 -20.53 3.16 3.39
C PRO A 53 -20.77 2.16 4.53
N LEU A 54 -21.88 2.35 5.27
CA LEU A 54 -22.42 1.34 6.18
C LEU A 54 -22.82 0.06 5.40
N PRO A 55 -22.69 -1.14 5.99
CA PRO A 55 -22.29 -1.43 7.38
C PRO A 55 -20.77 -1.55 7.59
N LEU A 56 -19.95 -1.37 6.56
CA LEU A 56 -18.50 -1.61 6.61
C LEU A 56 -17.70 -0.47 7.25
N ARG A 57 -18.33 0.69 7.48
CA ARG A 57 -17.68 1.86 8.07
C ARG A 57 -17.23 1.60 9.49
N MET A 58 -15.95 1.82 9.75
CA MET A 58 -15.44 1.85 11.12
C MET A 58 -15.67 3.23 11.75
N SER A 59 -15.78 3.26 13.10
CA SER A 59 -15.67 4.52 13.81
C SER A 59 -14.29 5.16 13.58
N PRO A 60 -14.18 6.50 13.61
CA PRO A 60 -12.87 7.15 13.52
C PRO A 60 -11.87 6.65 14.56
N SER A 61 -12.33 6.38 15.79
CA SER A 61 -11.49 5.83 16.86
C SER A 61 -10.95 4.45 16.51
N ASP A 62 -11.76 3.55 15.97
CA ASP A 62 -11.31 2.20 15.61
C ASP A 62 -10.40 2.21 14.38
N ALA A 63 -10.70 3.03 13.37
CA ALA A 63 -9.82 3.23 12.23
C ALA A 63 -8.43 3.77 12.66
N ALA A 64 -8.39 4.71 13.61
CA ALA A 64 -7.15 5.22 14.17
C ALA A 64 -6.34 4.14 14.90
N LYS A 65 -6.99 3.21 15.59
CA LYS A 65 -6.31 2.05 16.23
C LYS A 65 -5.66 1.14 15.20
N VAL A 66 -6.34 0.88 14.07
CA VAL A 66 -5.75 0.10 12.96
C VAL A 66 -4.50 0.80 12.42
N VAL A 67 -4.57 2.11 12.17
CA VAL A 67 -3.41 2.90 11.72
C VAL A 67 -2.24 2.79 12.70
N ALA A 68 -2.49 2.99 14.00
CA ALA A 68 -1.46 2.90 15.04
C ALA A 68 -0.82 1.50 15.08
N HIS A 69 -1.63 0.45 14.95
CA HIS A 69 -1.17 -0.93 14.93
C HIS A 69 -0.25 -1.20 13.74
N ILE A 70 -0.62 -0.74 12.54
CA ILE A 70 0.20 -0.88 11.34
C ILE A 70 1.52 -0.10 11.48
N ALA A 71 1.46 1.14 11.98
CA ALA A 71 2.65 1.98 12.17
C ALA A 71 3.66 1.38 13.17
N GLN A 72 3.20 0.56 14.12
CA GLN A 72 4.07 -0.14 15.07
C GLN A 72 4.73 -1.40 14.48
N ARG A 73 4.11 -2.03 13.48
CA ARG A 73 4.54 -3.33 12.93
C ARG A 73 5.29 -3.23 11.62
N LEU A 74 4.96 -2.23 10.80
CA LEU A 74 5.59 -2.02 9.50
C LEU A 74 6.48 -0.77 9.52
N THR A 75 7.64 -0.88 8.89
CA THR A 75 8.49 0.30 8.64
C THR A 75 7.80 1.23 7.64
N THR A 76 7.59 2.49 8.02
CA THR A 76 7.00 3.48 7.13
C THR A 76 8.07 4.14 6.26
N ILE A 77 7.85 4.18 4.95
CA ILE A 77 8.75 4.77 3.97
C ILE A 77 8.17 6.09 3.49
N SER A 78 8.94 7.17 3.62
CA SER A 78 8.60 8.49 3.09
C SER A 78 9.50 8.87 1.92
N LEU A 79 8.98 9.70 1.02
CA LEU A 79 9.72 10.28 -0.10
C LEU A 79 10.08 11.73 0.21
N THR A 80 11.24 12.16 -0.22
CA THR A 80 11.62 13.57 -0.23
C THR A 80 10.92 14.31 -1.38
N ALA A 81 10.93 15.65 -1.37
CA ALA A 81 10.36 16.44 -2.45
C ALA A 81 10.98 16.07 -3.82
N SER A 82 12.30 15.87 -3.87
CA SER A 82 12.98 15.50 -5.12
C SER A 82 12.60 14.08 -5.59
N GLU A 83 12.33 13.15 -4.67
CA GLU A 83 11.83 11.82 -5.03
C GLU A 83 10.41 11.87 -5.56
N TYR A 84 9.54 12.75 -5.01
CA TYR A 84 8.21 13.03 -5.55
C TYR A 84 8.28 13.53 -6.99
N VAL A 85 9.11 14.55 -7.24
CA VAL A 85 9.28 15.11 -8.60
C VAL A 85 9.74 14.03 -9.57
N ARG A 86 10.73 13.22 -9.20
CA ARG A 86 11.18 12.10 -10.04
C ARG A 86 10.09 11.08 -10.32
N ALA A 87 9.21 10.78 -9.36
CA ALA A 87 8.09 9.86 -9.58
C ALA A 87 7.07 10.46 -10.57
N VAL A 88 6.77 11.76 -10.47
CA VAL A 88 5.91 12.47 -11.42
C VAL A 88 6.49 12.45 -12.83
N GLU A 89 7.78 12.80 -12.98
CA GLU A 89 8.47 12.78 -14.27
C GLU A 89 8.52 11.38 -14.87
N GLY A 90 8.75 10.36 -14.05
CA GLY A 90 8.76 8.96 -14.48
C GLY A 90 7.40 8.51 -15.00
N LEU A 91 6.31 8.88 -14.32
CA LEU A 91 4.95 8.60 -14.75
C LEU A 91 4.62 9.30 -16.07
N ALA A 92 5.00 10.57 -16.21
CA ALA A 92 4.81 11.35 -17.44
C ALA A 92 5.55 10.73 -18.63
N ARG A 93 6.78 10.25 -18.43
CA ARG A 93 7.56 9.54 -19.47
C ARG A 93 6.89 8.24 -19.93
N LEU A 94 6.16 7.58 -19.05
CA LEU A 94 5.36 6.39 -19.40
C LEU A 94 4.05 6.73 -20.13
N GLY A 95 3.72 8.02 -20.28
CA GLY A 95 2.48 8.47 -20.92
C GLY A 95 1.24 8.33 -20.04
N HIS A 96 1.40 8.15 -18.74
CA HIS A 96 0.29 8.04 -17.79
C HIS A 96 0.01 9.38 -17.10
N SER A 97 -1.21 9.55 -16.60
CA SER A 97 -1.69 10.81 -16.01
C SER A 97 -2.70 10.56 -14.88
N GLY A 98 -3.11 11.66 -14.24
CA GLY A 98 -4.19 11.66 -13.25
C GLY A 98 -3.86 10.83 -12.00
N GLY A 99 -4.85 10.10 -11.50
CA GLY A 99 -4.76 9.36 -10.24
C GLY A 99 -3.70 8.27 -10.19
N MET A 100 -3.15 7.85 -11.33
CA MET A 100 -2.05 6.87 -11.37
C MET A 100 -0.77 7.36 -10.67
N ILE A 101 -0.65 8.68 -10.40
CA ILE A 101 0.46 9.22 -9.62
C ILE A 101 0.51 8.64 -8.21
N TYR A 102 -0.61 8.33 -7.60
CA TYR A 102 -0.63 7.75 -6.25
C TYR A 102 -0.03 6.34 -6.24
N ASP A 103 -0.37 5.51 -7.23
CA ASP A 103 0.26 4.18 -7.41
C ASP A 103 1.77 4.33 -7.67
N ALA A 104 2.17 5.30 -8.49
CA ALA A 104 3.58 5.58 -8.78
C ALA A 104 4.36 6.00 -7.53
N LEU A 105 3.78 6.81 -6.64
CA LEU A 105 4.39 7.22 -5.37
C LEU A 105 4.54 6.03 -4.41
N ILE A 106 3.54 5.17 -4.33
CA ILE A 106 3.58 3.95 -3.50
C ILE A 106 4.70 3.03 -4.02
N VAL A 107 4.77 2.81 -5.33
CA VAL A 107 5.83 2.00 -5.95
C VAL A 107 7.22 2.64 -5.75
N ALA A 108 7.32 3.98 -5.79
CA ALA A 108 8.59 4.68 -5.49
C ALA A 108 9.05 4.41 -4.04
N CYS A 109 8.12 4.34 -3.08
CA CYS A 109 8.43 3.92 -1.70
C CYS A 109 8.92 2.47 -1.65
N ALA A 110 8.27 1.55 -2.36
CA ALA A 110 8.68 0.15 -2.43
C ALA A 110 10.08 0.00 -3.05
N ARG A 111 10.39 0.79 -4.06
CA ARG A 111 11.72 0.86 -4.69
C ARG A 111 12.78 1.40 -3.73
N LYS A 112 12.48 2.49 -3.02
CA LYS A 112 13.35 3.06 -1.97
C LYS A 112 13.66 2.07 -0.86
N ALA A 113 12.68 1.28 -0.44
CA ALA A 113 12.81 0.22 0.54
C ALA A 113 13.56 -1.03 0.00
N LYS A 114 13.90 -1.06 -1.29
CA LYS A 114 14.47 -2.25 -1.97
C LYS A 114 13.63 -3.50 -1.75
N ALA A 115 12.31 -3.35 -1.79
CA ALA A 115 11.39 -4.44 -1.53
C ALA A 115 11.61 -5.62 -2.49
N SER A 116 11.70 -6.82 -1.93
CA SER A 116 11.82 -8.07 -2.71
C SER A 116 10.47 -8.54 -3.24
N ARG A 117 9.38 -8.18 -2.53
CA ARG A 117 7.99 -8.42 -2.93
C ARG A 117 7.13 -7.20 -2.60
N ILE A 118 6.14 -6.94 -3.45
CA ILE A 118 5.18 -5.84 -3.33
C ILE A 118 3.80 -6.48 -3.40
N TYR A 119 3.12 -6.54 -2.25
CA TYR A 119 1.77 -7.09 -2.18
C TYR A 119 0.74 -5.98 -2.39
N THR A 120 -0.11 -6.14 -3.39
CA THR A 120 -1.21 -5.23 -3.72
C THR A 120 -2.38 -6.02 -4.33
N LEU A 121 -3.60 -5.56 -4.13
CA LEU A 121 -4.80 -6.05 -4.83
C LEU A 121 -5.04 -5.30 -6.14
N ASN A 122 -4.17 -4.35 -6.49
CA ASN A 122 -4.21 -3.54 -7.72
C ASN A 122 -2.99 -3.82 -8.61
N SER A 123 -2.62 -5.09 -8.74
CA SER A 123 -1.40 -5.53 -9.43
C SER A 123 -1.31 -5.03 -10.87
N LYS A 124 -2.44 -4.93 -11.57
CA LYS A 124 -2.50 -4.42 -12.95
C LYS A 124 -2.00 -2.98 -13.04
N HIS A 125 -2.48 -2.07 -12.18
CA HIS A 125 -2.07 -0.66 -12.18
C HIS A 125 -0.60 -0.52 -11.75
N PHE A 126 -0.19 -1.27 -10.73
CA PHE A 126 1.20 -1.26 -10.28
C PHE A 126 2.19 -1.68 -11.38
N ARG A 127 1.84 -2.68 -12.19
CA ARG A 127 2.66 -3.11 -13.33
C ARG A 127 2.70 -2.07 -14.45
N LEU A 128 1.64 -1.28 -14.63
CA LEU A 128 1.63 -0.18 -15.59
C LEU A 128 2.58 0.95 -15.20
N VAL A 129 2.63 1.32 -13.91
CA VAL A 129 3.48 2.40 -13.42
C VAL A 129 4.91 1.96 -13.13
N ALA A 130 5.16 0.66 -12.99
CA ALA A 130 6.48 0.08 -12.73
C ALA A 130 6.68 -1.26 -13.45
N PRO A 131 6.77 -1.28 -14.78
CA PRO A 131 6.93 -2.51 -15.54
C PRO A 131 8.22 -3.25 -15.19
N ASP A 132 9.27 -2.54 -14.79
CA ASP A 132 10.55 -3.11 -14.34
C ASP A 132 10.46 -3.88 -13.02
N LEU A 133 9.44 -3.62 -12.22
CA LEU A 133 9.17 -4.33 -10.96
C LEU A 133 8.08 -5.40 -11.10
N ALA A 134 7.56 -5.65 -12.29
CA ALA A 134 6.42 -6.53 -12.52
C ALA A 134 6.57 -7.93 -11.87
N ALA A 135 7.78 -8.49 -11.88
CA ALA A 135 8.08 -9.79 -11.28
C ALA A 135 8.02 -9.79 -9.73
N ARG A 136 8.08 -8.62 -9.10
CA ARG A 136 8.00 -8.48 -7.63
C ARG A 136 6.59 -8.14 -7.16
N ILE A 137 5.70 -7.72 -8.07
CA ILE A 137 4.32 -7.33 -7.79
C ILE A 137 3.47 -8.59 -7.77
N VAL A 138 2.88 -8.91 -6.61
CA VAL A 138 2.09 -10.11 -6.37
C VAL A 138 0.78 -9.77 -5.66
N GLU A 139 -0.24 -10.55 -5.91
CA GLU A 139 -1.48 -10.51 -5.13
C GLU A 139 -1.40 -11.51 -3.97
N PRO A 140 -2.03 -11.19 -2.82
CA PRO A 140 -2.16 -12.11 -1.70
C PRO A 140 -2.80 -13.45 -2.06
#